data_bcf05d1d231e202f073d133342e6b87c
#
_entry.id   bcf05d1d231e202f073d133342e6b87c
#
_cell.length_a   1.000
_cell.length_b   1.000
_cell.length_c   1.000
_cell.angle_alpha   90.00
_cell.angle_beta   90.00
_cell.angle_gamma   90.00
#
_symmetry.space_group_name_H-M   'P 1'
#
loop_
_entity.id
_entity.type
_entity.pdbx_description
1 polymer ?
#
loop_
_entity_poly.entity_id
_entity_poly.type
_entity_poly.pdbx_seq_one_letter_code
_entity_poly.pdbx_strand_id
1 'polypeptide(L)'
;MNSFSSVIVGCMDWGSWRRNFDTGQMTELIEFCVDHGLSSFDHADIYGDYTVEGQFGKALSRSKVDRSELQIISKCGIQYACEARPHSVKHYQYDAAYIIESAERSVELLQCDYLDLFLLHRPSPLMRPEAIAEAITVLKEKGVIRSFGVSNFTPSQTALIQTKTEVVANQIQCSMTHLSPFFDGSLDHMMTHGILPMAWSPVGDVFKDKGEAAHRIHTVLSSLCAIYGATKDQLVLAWLMAHPAGIVPVIGTTQKERLALAAKASTIKLSEVHWFELLVASQGHKVP
;
A
#
# COMPACT_ATOMS: atom_id res chain seq x y z
N MET A 1 18.59 -2.25 1.73
CA MET A 1 17.34 -1.97 0.99
C MET A 1 17.24 -0.48 0.75
N ASN A 2 16.95 -0.04 -0.47
CA ASN A 2 16.53 1.34 -0.66
C ASN A 2 15.24 1.52 0.17
N SER A 3 15.19 2.53 1.02
CA SER A 3 14.01 2.79 1.84
C SER A 3 12.86 3.25 0.95
N PHE A 4 11.65 2.76 1.19
CA PHE A 4 10.46 3.29 0.54
C PHE A 4 10.30 4.79 0.83
N SER A 5 9.68 5.52 -0.09
CA SER A 5 9.26 6.90 0.18
C SER A 5 8.30 6.94 1.37
N SER A 6 8.28 8.06 2.10
CA SER A 6 7.45 8.21 3.31
C SER A 6 5.94 8.00 3.06
N VAL A 7 5.53 8.13 1.80
CA VAL A 7 4.19 7.84 1.29
C VAL A 7 4.34 7.07 -0.01
N ILE A 8 3.59 5.99 -0.15
CA ILE A 8 3.57 5.14 -1.34
C ILE A 8 2.41 5.55 -2.25
N VAL A 9 2.65 5.61 -3.55
CA VAL A 9 1.64 5.95 -4.55
C VAL A 9 0.94 4.68 -5.04
N GLY A 10 -0.35 4.51 -4.70
CA GLY A 10 -1.17 3.39 -5.16
C GLY A 10 -1.67 3.61 -6.59
N CYS A 11 -1.44 2.63 -7.46
CA CYS A 11 -1.75 2.71 -8.89
C CYS A 11 -3.10 2.08 -9.26
N MET A 12 -3.90 1.59 -8.31
CA MET A 12 -5.18 0.91 -8.56
C MET A 12 -6.15 1.77 -9.39
N ASP A 13 -6.20 3.05 -9.12
CA ASP A 13 -7.15 3.98 -9.74
C ASP A 13 -6.67 4.53 -11.10
N TRP A 14 -5.48 4.16 -11.59
CA TRP A 14 -4.88 4.75 -12.79
C TRP A 14 -5.48 4.20 -14.10
N GLY A 15 -5.93 2.94 -14.09
CA GLY A 15 -6.50 2.25 -15.25
C GLY A 15 -8.02 2.36 -15.36
N SER A 16 -8.60 1.38 -16.05
CA SER A 16 -10.01 1.26 -16.43
C SER A 16 -11.00 1.34 -15.26
N TRP A 17 -10.59 0.96 -14.04
CA TRP A 17 -11.48 0.99 -12.89
C TRP A 17 -11.88 2.39 -12.46
N ARG A 18 -11.05 3.45 -12.80
CA ARG A 18 -11.38 4.82 -12.43
C ARG A 18 -10.94 5.89 -13.42
N ARG A 19 -9.63 6.14 -13.56
CA ARG A 19 -9.10 7.30 -14.29
C ARG A 19 -8.90 7.02 -15.76
N ASN A 20 -8.59 5.80 -16.10
CA ASN A 20 -8.30 5.36 -17.46
C ASN A 20 -7.28 6.28 -18.15
N PHE A 21 -6.18 6.57 -17.46
CA PHE A 21 -5.12 7.43 -17.99
C PHE A 21 -4.50 6.85 -19.25
N ASP A 22 -4.22 7.72 -20.21
CA ASP A 22 -3.36 7.36 -21.33
C ASP A 22 -1.88 7.31 -20.92
N THR A 23 -1.02 6.86 -21.83
CA THR A 23 0.41 6.72 -21.56
C THR A 23 1.07 8.05 -21.22
N GLY A 24 0.68 9.14 -21.89
CA GLY A 24 1.24 10.49 -21.65
C GLY A 24 0.89 10.99 -20.24
N GLN A 25 -0.38 10.86 -19.85
CA GLN A 25 -0.86 11.24 -18.52
C GLN A 25 -0.17 10.45 -17.41
N MET A 26 0.04 9.13 -17.61
CA MET A 26 0.78 8.31 -16.66
C MET A 26 2.25 8.73 -16.58
N THR A 27 2.90 8.99 -17.72
CA THR A 27 4.30 9.46 -17.76
C THR A 27 4.47 10.76 -16.96
N GLU A 28 3.63 11.76 -17.22
CA GLU A 28 3.65 13.02 -16.46
C GLU A 28 3.42 12.84 -14.96
N LEU A 29 2.56 11.89 -14.59
CA LEU A 29 2.26 11.64 -13.18
C LEU A 29 3.40 10.92 -12.48
N ILE A 30 4.08 9.98 -13.15
CA ILE A 30 5.28 9.31 -12.64
C ILE A 30 6.39 10.34 -12.38
N GLU A 31 6.71 11.16 -13.40
CA GLU A 31 7.73 12.21 -13.28
C GLU A 31 7.39 13.19 -12.16
N PHE A 32 6.16 13.65 -12.09
CA PHE A 32 5.69 14.53 -11.02
C PHE A 32 5.86 13.92 -9.62
N CYS A 33 5.52 12.64 -9.45
CA CYS A 33 5.67 11.95 -8.17
C CYS A 33 7.15 11.92 -7.74
N VAL A 34 8.06 11.52 -8.64
CA VAL A 34 9.49 11.41 -8.34
C VAL A 34 10.09 12.78 -8.01
N ASP A 35 9.75 13.83 -8.77
CA ASP A 35 10.17 15.21 -8.51
C ASP A 35 9.75 15.71 -7.12
N HIS A 36 8.71 15.10 -6.53
CA HIS A 36 8.22 15.43 -5.18
C HIS A 36 8.63 14.43 -4.10
N GLY A 37 9.58 13.51 -4.39
CA GLY A 37 10.08 12.53 -3.44
C GLY A 37 9.14 11.34 -3.20
N LEU A 38 8.16 11.12 -4.08
CA LEU A 38 7.26 9.97 -4.09
C LEU A 38 7.76 8.93 -5.09
N SER A 39 8.79 8.18 -4.72
CA SER A 39 9.46 7.22 -5.59
C SER A 39 8.94 5.79 -5.49
N SER A 40 8.01 5.53 -4.57
CA SER A 40 7.45 4.18 -4.35
C SER A 40 6.07 4.05 -4.96
N PHE A 41 5.88 3.05 -5.84
CA PHE A 41 4.63 2.79 -6.55
C PHE A 41 4.09 1.41 -6.21
N ASP A 42 2.81 1.35 -5.83
CA ASP A 42 2.12 0.13 -5.39
C ASP A 42 1.15 -0.35 -6.45
N HIS A 43 1.49 -1.48 -7.06
CA HIS A 43 0.72 -2.20 -8.05
C HIS A 43 0.08 -3.48 -7.50
N ALA A 44 -0.71 -4.13 -8.31
CA ALA A 44 -1.11 -5.53 -8.21
C ALA A 44 -1.48 -6.04 -9.61
N ASP A 45 -1.27 -7.33 -9.83
CA ASP A 45 -1.59 -7.99 -11.10
C ASP A 45 -3.03 -7.73 -11.55
N ILE A 46 -4.00 -7.76 -10.61
CA ILE A 46 -5.43 -7.61 -10.91
C ILE A 46 -5.90 -6.19 -11.27
N TYR A 47 -5.08 -5.15 -11.03
CA TYR A 47 -5.54 -3.77 -11.18
C TYR A 47 -5.96 -3.46 -12.62
N GLY A 48 -7.14 -2.80 -12.76
CA GLY A 48 -7.71 -2.49 -14.06
C GLY A 48 -7.94 -3.73 -14.94
N ASP A 49 -8.41 -4.82 -14.34
CA ASP A 49 -8.62 -6.10 -15.03
C ASP A 49 -7.35 -6.63 -15.70
N TYR A 50 -6.23 -6.63 -14.94
CA TYR A 50 -4.89 -7.06 -15.35
C TYR A 50 -4.21 -6.18 -16.43
N THR A 51 -4.54 -4.88 -16.48
CA THR A 51 -4.00 -3.98 -17.52
C THR A 51 -3.06 -2.89 -16.99
N VAL A 52 -3.19 -2.49 -15.70
CA VAL A 52 -2.49 -1.32 -15.16
C VAL A 52 -0.98 -1.49 -15.16
N GLU A 53 -0.45 -2.67 -14.84
CA GLU A 53 1.00 -2.91 -14.85
C GLU A 53 1.59 -2.66 -16.25
N GLY A 54 0.95 -3.19 -17.31
CA GLY A 54 1.42 -2.97 -18.69
C GLY A 54 1.25 -1.53 -19.18
N GLN A 55 0.23 -0.81 -18.69
CA GLN A 55 0.06 0.61 -18.99
C GLN A 55 1.13 1.44 -18.29
N PHE A 56 1.41 1.15 -17.02
CA PHE A 56 2.46 1.82 -16.25
C PHE A 56 3.85 1.55 -16.83
N GLY A 57 4.18 0.31 -17.20
CA GLY A 57 5.47 -0.03 -17.81
C GLY A 57 5.73 0.75 -19.11
N LYS A 58 4.71 0.87 -19.97
CA LYS A 58 4.79 1.72 -21.17
C LYS A 58 5.00 3.20 -20.86
N ALA A 59 4.42 3.68 -19.78
CA ALA A 59 4.59 5.07 -19.36
C ALA A 59 5.99 5.29 -18.75
N LEU A 60 6.43 4.36 -17.91
CA LEU A 60 7.76 4.39 -17.30
C LEU A 60 8.87 4.40 -18.36
N SER A 61 8.78 3.54 -19.37
CA SER A 61 9.78 3.48 -20.46
C SER A 61 9.85 4.75 -21.31
N ARG A 62 8.85 5.62 -21.25
CA ARG A 62 8.82 6.94 -21.90
C ARG A 62 9.21 8.10 -20.98
N SER A 63 9.23 7.84 -19.68
CA SER A 63 9.61 8.85 -18.69
C SER A 63 11.12 9.08 -18.69
N LYS A 64 11.53 10.16 -18.01
CA LYS A 64 12.95 10.48 -17.79
C LYS A 64 13.50 9.85 -16.50
N VAL A 65 12.63 9.11 -15.79
CA VAL A 65 12.96 8.54 -14.47
C VAL A 65 13.77 7.26 -14.67
N ASP A 66 14.92 7.17 -14.00
CA ASP A 66 15.71 5.94 -13.96
C ASP A 66 15.03 4.90 -13.06
N ARG A 67 15.04 3.62 -13.47
CA ARG A 67 14.50 2.51 -12.66
C ARG A 67 15.12 2.45 -11.26
N SER A 68 16.37 2.82 -11.12
CA SER A 68 17.10 2.80 -9.84
C SER A 68 16.61 3.84 -8.83
N GLU A 69 15.90 4.86 -9.29
CA GLU A 69 15.28 5.87 -8.43
C GLU A 69 13.96 5.38 -7.81
N LEU A 70 13.40 4.29 -8.33
CA LEU A 70 12.07 3.80 -7.96
C LEU A 70 12.12 2.60 -7.02
N GLN A 71 11.06 2.47 -6.20
CA GLN A 71 10.67 1.25 -5.52
C GLN A 71 9.33 0.79 -6.09
N ILE A 72 9.33 -0.35 -6.76
CA ILE A 72 8.14 -0.93 -7.37
C ILE A 72 7.65 -2.10 -6.54
N ILE A 73 6.40 -2.01 -6.11
CA ILE A 73 5.69 -3.04 -5.35
C ILE A 73 4.65 -3.65 -6.28
N SER A 74 4.55 -4.98 -6.30
CA SER A 74 3.39 -5.65 -6.90
C SER A 74 2.90 -6.83 -6.06
N LYS A 75 1.75 -7.37 -6.43
CA LYS A 75 1.03 -8.38 -5.66
C LYS A 75 0.41 -9.41 -6.60
N CYS A 76 0.31 -10.66 -6.10
CA CYS A 76 -0.45 -11.70 -6.79
C CYS A 76 -1.37 -12.48 -5.84
N GLY A 77 -2.07 -13.44 -6.38
CA GLY A 77 -2.81 -14.45 -5.63
C GLY A 77 -4.33 -14.34 -5.71
N ILE A 78 -4.87 -13.18 -6.06
CA ILE A 78 -6.30 -13.05 -6.33
C ILE A 78 -6.56 -13.46 -7.78
N GLN A 79 -7.39 -14.49 -7.96
CA GLN A 79 -7.95 -14.80 -9.26
C GLN A 79 -9.26 -14.02 -9.41
N TYR A 80 -9.14 -12.85 -10.04
CA TYR A 80 -10.27 -11.96 -10.27
C TYR A 80 -10.98 -12.34 -11.56
N ALA A 81 -12.28 -12.62 -11.46
CA ALA A 81 -13.08 -13.00 -12.61
C ALA A 81 -13.38 -11.77 -13.48
N CYS A 82 -12.87 -11.75 -14.69
CA CYS A 82 -13.10 -10.72 -15.69
C CYS A 82 -13.03 -11.34 -17.09
N GLU A 83 -13.24 -10.56 -18.15
CA GLU A 83 -13.18 -11.04 -19.53
C GLU A 83 -11.85 -11.72 -19.88
N ALA A 84 -10.73 -11.15 -19.43
CA ALA A 84 -9.39 -11.70 -19.64
C ALA A 84 -9.12 -12.99 -18.84
N ARG A 85 -9.86 -13.22 -17.75
CA ARG A 85 -9.79 -14.42 -16.90
C ARG A 85 -11.20 -14.87 -16.49
N PRO A 86 -11.88 -15.66 -17.33
CA PRO A 86 -13.30 -16.01 -17.16
C PRO A 86 -13.50 -17.12 -16.12
N HIS A 87 -13.09 -16.88 -14.87
CA HIS A 87 -13.36 -17.78 -13.75
C HIS A 87 -14.82 -17.73 -13.33
N SER A 88 -15.36 -18.85 -12.89
CA SER A 88 -16.74 -18.93 -12.34
C SER A 88 -16.89 -18.21 -11.00
N VAL A 89 -15.81 -18.14 -10.21
CA VAL A 89 -15.79 -17.45 -8.92
C VAL A 89 -14.42 -16.76 -8.72
N LYS A 90 -14.42 -15.66 -7.99
CA LYS A 90 -13.19 -15.07 -7.45
C LYS A 90 -12.61 -16.02 -6.40
N HIS A 91 -11.33 -16.36 -6.53
CA HIS A 91 -10.64 -17.26 -5.59
C HIS A 91 -9.19 -16.85 -5.38
N TYR A 92 -8.45 -17.61 -4.59
CA TYR A 92 -7.03 -17.38 -4.33
C TYR A 92 -6.20 -18.57 -4.80
N GLN A 93 -5.05 -18.29 -5.41
CA GLN A 93 -4.12 -19.31 -5.90
C GLN A 93 -2.71 -19.01 -5.40
N TYR A 94 -2.08 -20.00 -4.73
CA TYR A 94 -0.76 -19.87 -4.12
C TYR A 94 0.08 -21.16 -4.25
N ASP A 95 -0.05 -21.89 -5.36
CA ASP A 95 0.95 -22.89 -5.71
C ASP A 95 2.24 -22.20 -6.22
N ALA A 96 3.38 -22.87 -6.07
CA ALA A 96 4.67 -22.27 -6.35
C ALA A 96 4.82 -21.80 -7.80
N ALA A 97 4.32 -22.59 -8.76
CA ALA A 97 4.41 -22.28 -10.18
C ALA A 97 3.65 -20.99 -10.50
N TYR A 98 2.43 -20.85 -9.98
CA TYR A 98 1.61 -19.63 -10.20
C TYR A 98 2.27 -18.38 -9.60
N ILE A 99 2.83 -18.48 -8.38
CA ILE A 99 3.49 -17.33 -7.73
C ILE A 99 4.69 -16.87 -8.56
N ILE A 100 5.50 -17.82 -9.04
CA ILE A 100 6.67 -17.54 -9.89
C ILE A 100 6.25 -16.87 -11.18
N GLU A 101 5.31 -17.47 -11.92
CA GLU A 101 4.81 -16.93 -13.19
C GLU A 101 4.22 -15.51 -13.01
N SER A 102 3.47 -15.29 -11.94
CA SER A 102 2.86 -13.99 -11.66
C SER A 102 3.91 -12.90 -11.40
N ALA A 103 4.95 -13.18 -10.64
CA ALA A 103 6.02 -12.22 -10.38
C ALA A 103 6.84 -11.91 -11.65
N GLU A 104 7.21 -12.94 -12.42
CA GLU A 104 7.93 -12.78 -13.69
C GLU A 104 7.10 -11.97 -14.70
N ARG A 105 5.80 -12.24 -14.77
CA ARG A 105 4.87 -11.47 -15.62
C ARG A 105 4.74 -10.02 -15.16
N SER A 106 4.66 -9.75 -13.87
CA SER A 106 4.63 -8.36 -13.36
C SER A 106 5.89 -7.59 -13.75
N VAL A 107 7.07 -8.20 -13.64
CA VAL A 107 8.35 -7.61 -14.08
C VAL A 107 8.32 -7.29 -15.59
N GLU A 108 7.86 -8.23 -16.40
CA GLU A 108 7.71 -8.04 -17.86
C GLU A 108 6.76 -6.88 -18.18
N LEU A 109 5.56 -6.88 -17.61
CA LEU A 109 4.53 -5.87 -17.86
C LEU A 109 4.95 -4.48 -17.38
N LEU A 110 5.57 -4.38 -16.22
CA LEU A 110 6.10 -3.14 -15.66
C LEU A 110 7.37 -2.64 -16.38
N GLN A 111 7.92 -3.44 -17.29
CA GLN A 111 9.16 -3.16 -18.03
C GLN A 111 10.31 -2.78 -17.07
N CYS A 112 10.45 -3.56 -16.01
CA CYS A 112 11.48 -3.37 -14.99
C CYS A 112 12.27 -4.67 -14.80
N ASP A 113 13.50 -4.57 -14.26
CA ASP A 113 14.37 -5.75 -14.09
C ASP A 113 13.97 -6.59 -12.88
N TYR A 114 13.31 -5.97 -11.88
CA TYR A 114 12.94 -6.60 -10.63
C TYR A 114 11.84 -5.81 -9.91
N LEU A 115 11.16 -6.47 -8.97
CA LEU A 115 10.28 -5.83 -7.98
C LEU A 115 11.06 -5.61 -6.67
N ASP A 116 10.94 -4.43 -6.08
CA ASP A 116 11.55 -4.14 -4.77
C ASP A 116 10.83 -4.90 -3.66
N LEU A 117 9.52 -5.05 -3.78
CA LEU A 117 8.69 -5.82 -2.87
C LEU A 117 7.59 -6.56 -3.62
N PHE A 118 7.46 -7.85 -3.36
CA PHE A 118 6.38 -8.66 -3.89
C PHE A 118 5.50 -9.18 -2.76
N LEU A 119 4.18 -9.00 -2.88
CA LEU A 119 3.22 -9.33 -1.83
C LEU A 119 2.26 -10.45 -2.24
N LEU A 120 1.88 -11.31 -1.30
CA LEU A 120 0.64 -12.07 -1.43
C LEU A 120 -0.53 -11.16 -1.09
N HIS A 121 -1.47 -10.99 -2.05
CA HIS A 121 -2.49 -9.92 -1.99
C HIS A 121 -3.54 -10.12 -0.88
N ARG A 122 -3.89 -11.38 -0.57
CA ARG A 122 -4.85 -11.77 0.48
C ARG A 122 -4.49 -13.14 1.04
N PRO A 123 -4.75 -13.42 2.32
CA PRO A 123 -4.58 -14.78 2.83
C PRO A 123 -5.56 -15.74 2.17
N SER A 124 -5.10 -16.94 1.84
CA SER A 124 -5.97 -18.03 1.37
C SER A 124 -6.17 -19.05 2.47
N PRO A 125 -7.38 -19.57 2.69
CA PRO A 125 -7.59 -20.69 3.60
C PRO A 125 -6.88 -21.99 3.14
N LEU A 126 -6.47 -22.05 1.87
CA LEU A 126 -5.79 -23.19 1.27
C LEU A 126 -4.28 -22.97 1.08
N MET A 127 -3.72 -21.85 1.59
CA MET A 127 -2.29 -21.56 1.44
C MET A 127 -1.42 -22.60 2.15
N ARG A 128 -0.33 -22.98 1.50
CA ARG A 128 0.71 -23.89 2.04
C ARG A 128 2.02 -23.11 2.16
N PRO A 129 2.53 -22.91 3.38
CA PRO A 129 3.75 -22.14 3.60
C PRO A 129 4.97 -22.66 2.83
N GLU A 130 5.06 -24.00 2.67
CA GLU A 130 6.15 -24.64 1.93
C GLU A 130 6.16 -24.26 0.46
N ALA A 131 5.00 -24.29 -0.21
CA ALA A 131 4.88 -23.92 -1.63
C ALA A 131 5.17 -22.43 -1.85
N ILE A 132 4.74 -21.58 -0.90
CA ILE A 132 5.05 -20.15 -0.93
C ILE A 132 6.56 -19.93 -0.76
N ALA A 133 7.19 -20.57 0.22
CA ALA A 133 8.62 -20.43 0.48
C ALA A 133 9.47 -20.93 -0.71
N GLU A 134 9.08 -22.03 -1.35
CA GLU A 134 9.70 -22.53 -2.58
C GLU A 134 9.70 -21.44 -3.68
N ALA A 135 8.53 -20.85 -3.96
CA ALA A 135 8.41 -19.80 -4.95
C ALA A 135 9.28 -18.58 -4.63
N ILE A 136 9.25 -18.11 -3.37
CA ILE A 136 10.00 -16.93 -2.94
C ILE A 136 11.50 -17.17 -3.02
N THR A 137 11.98 -18.38 -2.70
CA THR A 137 13.39 -18.75 -2.84
C THR A 137 13.82 -18.65 -4.30
N VAL A 138 13.09 -19.29 -5.22
CA VAL A 138 13.36 -19.23 -6.66
C VAL A 138 13.37 -17.79 -7.18
N LEU A 139 12.38 -16.99 -6.80
CA LEU A 139 12.28 -15.58 -7.26
C LEU A 139 13.43 -14.72 -6.75
N LYS A 140 13.87 -14.91 -5.50
CA LYS A 140 15.03 -14.20 -4.94
C LYS A 140 16.33 -14.63 -5.62
N GLU A 141 16.54 -15.93 -5.83
CA GLU A 141 17.72 -16.47 -6.53
C GLU A 141 17.83 -15.98 -7.97
N LYS A 142 16.71 -15.89 -8.69
CA LYS A 142 16.64 -15.31 -10.03
C LYS A 142 16.78 -13.78 -10.05
N GLY A 143 16.69 -13.12 -8.90
CA GLY A 143 16.72 -11.66 -8.79
C GLY A 143 15.44 -10.96 -9.26
N VAL A 144 14.34 -11.70 -9.46
CA VAL A 144 13.03 -11.16 -9.88
C VAL A 144 12.42 -10.30 -8.79
N ILE A 145 12.61 -10.65 -7.52
CA ILE A 145 12.17 -9.87 -6.37
C ILE A 145 13.33 -9.58 -5.41
N ARG A 146 13.33 -8.41 -4.79
CA ARG A 146 14.29 -8.06 -3.74
C ARG A 146 13.80 -8.47 -2.36
N SER A 147 12.52 -8.30 -2.11
CA SER A 147 11.88 -8.56 -0.81
C SER A 147 10.50 -9.19 -0.99
N PHE A 148 10.05 -9.88 0.05
CA PHE A 148 8.76 -10.53 0.10
C PHE A 148 7.95 -10.06 1.29
N GLY A 149 6.65 -9.88 1.10
CA GLY A 149 5.69 -9.55 2.15
C GLY A 149 4.30 -10.11 1.86
N VAL A 150 3.36 -9.68 2.68
CA VAL A 150 1.96 -10.13 2.60
C VAL A 150 1.02 -8.92 2.63
N SER A 151 -0.27 -9.14 2.35
CA SER A 151 -1.27 -8.11 2.48
C SER A 151 -2.55 -8.68 3.12
N ASN A 152 -3.05 -7.96 4.13
CA ASN A 152 -4.24 -8.34 4.91
C ASN A 152 -4.13 -9.68 5.67
N PHE A 153 -2.91 -10.10 5.99
CA PHE A 153 -2.68 -11.27 6.82
C PHE A 153 -2.83 -10.91 8.30
N THR A 154 -3.48 -11.78 9.06
CA THR A 154 -3.53 -11.68 10.52
C THR A 154 -2.15 -11.98 11.12
N PRO A 155 -1.91 -11.64 12.40
CA PRO A 155 -0.67 -12.03 13.10
C PRO A 155 -0.35 -13.52 12.99
N SER A 156 -1.33 -14.39 13.21
CA SER A 156 -1.14 -15.85 13.14
C SER A 156 -0.86 -16.37 11.72
N GLN A 157 -1.49 -15.77 10.69
CA GLN A 157 -1.22 -16.13 9.30
C GLN A 157 0.16 -15.65 8.86
N THR A 158 0.58 -14.46 9.29
CA THR A 158 1.93 -13.96 9.04
C THR A 158 2.98 -14.85 9.72
N ALA A 159 2.77 -15.17 10.99
CA ALA A 159 3.65 -16.08 11.75
C ALA A 159 3.74 -17.47 11.08
N LEU A 160 2.64 -17.99 10.53
CA LEU A 160 2.65 -19.25 9.79
C LEU A 160 3.57 -19.18 8.56
N ILE A 161 3.53 -18.11 7.78
CA ILE A 161 4.44 -17.95 6.63
C ILE A 161 5.88 -17.78 7.10
N GLN A 162 6.10 -17.03 8.19
CA GLN A 162 7.44 -16.79 8.75
C GLN A 162 8.14 -18.08 9.24
N THR A 163 7.42 -19.18 9.46
CA THR A 163 8.05 -20.48 9.75
C THR A 163 8.89 -21.01 8.59
N LYS A 164 8.70 -20.49 7.35
CA LYS A 164 9.31 -21.00 6.12
C LYS A 164 10.06 -19.96 5.31
N THR A 165 9.66 -18.69 5.37
CA THR A 165 10.33 -17.61 4.65
C THR A 165 10.16 -16.29 5.39
N GLU A 166 11.10 -15.37 5.21
CA GLU A 166 11.04 -14.02 5.78
C GLU A 166 9.88 -13.21 5.18
N VAL A 167 9.17 -12.48 6.04
CA VAL A 167 8.12 -11.51 5.66
C VAL A 167 8.55 -10.14 6.14
N VAL A 168 8.83 -9.20 5.22
CA VAL A 168 9.35 -7.87 5.58
C VAL A 168 8.28 -6.77 5.63
N ALA A 169 7.10 -7.02 5.08
CA ALA A 169 5.99 -6.05 5.10
C ALA A 169 4.64 -6.74 5.16
N ASN A 170 3.66 -6.06 5.77
CA ASN A 170 2.25 -6.44 5.67
C ASN A 170 1.42 -5.19 5.33
N GLN A 171 0.77 -5.22 4.16
CA GLN A 171 -0.08 -4.12 3.71
C GLN A 171 -1.51 -4.36 4.19
N ILE A 172 -1.99 -3.56 5.14
CA ILE A 172 -3.26 -3.72 5.83
C ILE A 172 -4.17 -2.49 5.66
N GLN A 173 -5.48 -2.66 5.82
CA GLN A 173 -6.37 -1.50 5.98
C GLN A 173 -6.10 -0.84 7.33
N CYS A 174 -5.77 0.45 7.32
CA CYS A 174 -5.54 1.17 8.55
C CYS A 174 -5.81 2.66 8.32
N SER A 175 -6.70 3.24 9.14
CA SER A 175 -7.10 4.65 9.04
C SER A 175 -7.84 5.08 10.30
N MET A 176 -8.16 6.37 10.42
CA MET A 176 -9.04 6.88 11.49
C MET A 176 -10.46 6.26 11.47
N THR A 177 -10.92 5.74 10.33
CA THR A 177 -12.21 5.05 10.22
C THR A 177 -12.09 3.53 10.19
N HIS A 178 -10.89 3.00 10.35
CA HIS A 178 -10.59 1.57 10.47
C HIS A 178 -9.47 1.34 11.48
N LEU A 179 -9.84 1.32 12.75
CA LEU A 179 -8.92 1.29 13.91
C LEU A 179 -8.51 -0.10 14.36
N SER A 180 -9.11 -1.17 13.81
CA SER A 180 -8.84 -2.55 14.26
C SER A 180 -7.35 -2.86 14.46
N PRO A 181 -6.44 -2.51 13.50
CA PRO A 181 -5.03 -2.86 13.63
C PRO A 181 -4.32 -2.28 14.87
N PHE A 182 -4.85 -1.20 15.44
CA PHE A 182 -4.31 -0.60 16.67
C PHE A 182 -4.62 -1.42 17.93
N PHE A 183 -5.62 -2.32 17.87
CA PHE A 183 -6.16 -3.00 19.04
C PHE A 183 -6.27 -4.52 18.90
N ASP A 184 -6.06 -5.09 17.70
CA ASP A 184 -6.19 -6.52 17.43
C ASP A 184 -4.84 -7.29 17.44
N GLY A 185 -3.77 -6.60 17.82
CA GLY A 185 -2.42 -7.16 17.85
C GLY A 185 -1.69 -7.13 16.49
N SER A 186 -2.30 -6.62 15.43
CA SER A 186 -1.65 -6.57 14.11
C SER A 186 -0.40 -5.70 14.11
N LEU A 187 -0.50 -4.47 14.63
CA LEU A 187 0.64 -3.55 14.71
C LEU A 187 1.68 -4.05 15.73
N ASP A 188 1.25 -4.59 16.87
CA ASP A 188 2.15 -5.17 17.87
C ASP A 188 3.00 -6.32 17.30
N HIS A 189 2.36 -7.22 16.53
CA HIS A 189 3.04 -8.30 15.85
C HIS A 189 4.07 -7.77 14.86
N MET A 190 3.70 -6.78 14.05
CA MET A 190 4.61 -6.19 13.06
C MET A 190 5.80 -5.51 13.73
N MET A 191 5.58 -4.75 14.82
CA MET A 191 6.67 -4.15 15.60
C MET A 191 7.61 -5.21 16.18
N THR A 192 7.05 -6.28 16.77
CA THR A 192 7.84 -7.35 17.40
C THR A 192 8.75 -8.07 16.41
N HIS A 193 8.31 -8.21 15.14
CA HIS A 193 9.01 -8.97 14.12
C HIS A 193 9.72 -8.10 13.07
N GLY A 194 9.76 -6.78 13.27
CA GLY A 194 10.40 -5.85 12.31
C GLY A 194 9.73 -5.83 10.93
N ILE A 195 8.42 -6.10 10.88
CA ILE A 195 7.63 -6.10 9.66
C ILE A 195 7.09 -4.69 9.41
N LEU A 196 7.32 -4.14 8.22
CA LEU A 196 6.85 -2.82 7.83
C LEU A 196 5.32 -2.80 7.63
N PRO A 197 4.53 -2.05 8.42
CA PRO A 197 3.12 -1.85 8.15
C PRO A 197 2.92 -0.84 7.03
N MET A 198 2.21 -1.24 5.97
CA MET A 198 1.77 -0.37 4.90
C MET A 198 0.25 -0.18 5.01
N ALA A 199 -0.23 1.05 5.11
CA ALA A 199 -1.66 1.32 5.29
C ALA A 199 -2.35 1.62 3.95
N TRP A 200 -3.14 0.67 3.42
CA TRP A 200 -4.02 1.00 2.30
C TRP A 200 -5.30 1.69 2.80
N SER A 201 -5.90 2.55 1.97
CA SER A 201 -6.98 3.47 2.34
C SER A 201 -6.66 4.32 3.59
N PRO A 202 -5.49 4.97 3.66
CA PRO A 202 -5.01 5.63 4.87
C PRO A 202 -5.89 6.81 5.32
N VAL A 203 -6.60 7.45 4.42
CA VAL A 203 -7.58 8.50 4.75
C VAL A 203 -8.97 7.93 5.09
N GLY A 204 -9.18 6.64 4.86
CA GLY A 204 -10.46 5.96 5.11
C GLY A 204 -11.63 6.68 4.46
N ASP A 205 -12.71 6.79 5.22
CA ASP A 205 -13.93 7.48 4.81
C ASP A 205 -14.06 8.89 5.42
N VAL A 206 -13.01 9.41 6.06
CA VAL A 206 -13.02 10.72 6.73
C VAL A 206 -13.60 11.83 5.84
N PHE A 207 -13.27 11.83 4.54
CA PHE A 207 -13.71 12.86 3.58
C PHE A 207 -14.93 12.45 2.73
N LYS A 208 -15.41 11.22 2.89
CA LYS A 208 -16.56 10.70 2.12
C LYS A 208 -17.81 10.58 2.97
N ASP A 209 -17.64 10.16 4.23
CA ASP A 209 -18.71 10.00 5.18
C ASP A 209 -19.19 11.36 5.72
N LYS A 210 -20.50 11.45 5.99
CA LYS A 210 -21.16 12.60 6.59
C LYS A 210 -21.74 12.26 7.96
N GLY A 211 -21.44 11.08 8.50
CA GLY A 211 -21.92 10.63 9.80
C GLY A 211 -21.23 11.33 10.97
N GLU A 212 -21.68 11.01 12.17
CA GLU A 212 -21.19 11.62 13.41
C GLU A 212 -19.68 11.44 13.62
N ALA A 213 -19.13 10.28 13.29
CA ALA A 213 -17.69 10.02 13.41
C ALA A 213 -16.87 10.97 12.53
N ALA A 214 -17.24 11.11 11.26
CA ALA A 214 -16.59 12.05 10.35
C ALA A 214 -16.70 13.48 10.86
N HIS A 215 -17.87 13.89 11.37
CA HIS A 215 -18.08 15.22 11.94
C HIS A 215 -17.15 15.50 13.13
N ARG A 216 -17.03 14.57 14.09
CA ARG A 216 -16.11 14.71 15.22
C ARG A 216 -14.66 14.84 14.77
N ILE A 217 -14.21 13.97 13.87
CA ILE A 217 -12.86 14.00 13.30
C ILE A 217 -12.60 15.34 12.60
N HIS A 218 -13.53 15.82 11.77
CA HIS A 218 -13.39 17.09 11.06
C HIS A 218 -13.33 18.30 12.01
N THR A 219 -14.02 18.27 13.13
CA THR A 219 -13.98 19.32 14.15
C THR A 219 -12.58 19.45 14.73
N VAL A 220 -11.99 18.32 15.18
CA VAL A 220 -10.62 18.28 15.71
C VAL A 220 -9.60 18.65 14.62
N LEU A 221 -9.69 18.07 13.43
CA LEU A 221 -8.80 18.42 12.32
C LEU A 221 -8.82 19.91 12.01
N SER A 222 -10.00 20.56 12.08
CA SER A 222 -10.12 22.01 11.77
C SER A 222 -9.34 22.87 12.77
N SER A 223 -9.36 22.54 14.05
CA SER A 223 -8.56 23.24 15.06
C SER A 223 -7.06 23.00 14.89
N LEU A 224 -6.67 21.78 14.54
CA LEU A 224 -5.26 21.42 14.36
C LEU A 224 -4.63 22.00 13.09
N CYS A 225 -5.42 22.26 12.04
CA CYS A 225 -4.90 22.87 10.80
C CYS A 225 -4.17 24.20 11.06
N ALA A 226 -4.71 25.07 11.90
CA ALA A 226 -4.09 26.35 12.25
C ALA A 226 -2.81 26.14 13.09
N ILE A 227 -2.83 25.18 14.01
CA ILE A 227 -1.69 24.89 14.90
C ILE A 227 -0.48 24.38 14.12
N TYR A 228 -0.72 23.47 13.16
CA TYR A 228 0.35 22.81 12.41
C TYR A 228 0.65 23.45 11.04
N GLY A 229 -0.12 24.46 10.62
CA GLY A 229 0.00 25.04 9.28
C GLY A 229 -0.22 24.01 8.17
N ALA A 230 -1.11 23.04 8.39
CA ALA A 230 -1.27 21.87 7.54
C ALA A 230 -2.73 21.67 7.11
N THR A 231 -2.93 20.99 5.99
CA THR A 231 -4.27 20.58 5.55
C THR A 231 -4.77 19.37 6.34
N LYS A 232 -6.08 19.16 6.34
CA LYS A 232 -6.70 17.98 6.98
C LYS A 232 -6.15 16.68 6.42
N ASP A 233 -5.96 16.57 5.11
CA ASP A 233 -5.38 15.38 4.46
C ASP A 233 -3.98 15.07 5.02
N GLN A 234 -3.14 16.09 5.18
CA GLN A 234 -1.80 15.94 5.74
C GLN A 234 -1.84 15.51 7.22
N LEU A 235 -2.75 16.07 8.01
CA LEU A 235 -2.89 15.69 9.43
C LEU A 235 -3.37 14.24 9.59
N VAL A 236 -4.28 13.77 8.75
CA VAL A 236 -4.72 12.36 8.75
C VAL A 236 -3.55 11.42 8.44
N LEU A 237 -2.72 11.73 7.44
CA LEU A 237 -1.53 10.94 7.12
C LEU A 237 -0.49 11.02 8.24
N ALA A 238 -0.22 12.23 8.76
CA ALA A 238 0.72 12.43 9.86
C ALA A 238 0.31 11.66 11.12
N TRP A 239 -1.00 11.54 11.39
CA TRP A 239 -1.51 10.75 12.51
C TRP A 239 -1.15 9.27 12.40
N LEU A 240 -1.29 8.66 11.21
CA LEU A 240 -0.84 7.28 10.97
C LEU A 240 0.68 7.15 11.13
N MET A 241 1.44 8.05 10.52
CA MET A 241 2.90 8.02 10.52
C MET A 241 3.51 8.27 11.91
N ALA A 242 2.78 8.93 12.81
CA ALA A 242 3.22 9.16 14.18
C ALA A 242 3.19 7.89 15.06
N HIS A 243 2.54 6.81 14.60
CA HIS A 243 2.50 5.54 15.34
C HIS A 243 3.89 4.90 15.36
N PRO A 244 4.35 4.37 16.53
CA PRO A 244 5.70 3.82 16.67
C PRO A 244 6.00 2.61 15.79
N ALA A 245 4.98 1.93 15.24
CA ALA A 245 5.16 0.88 14.24
C ALA A 245 5.76 1.38 12.91
N GLY A 246 5.84 2.70 12.68
CA GLY A 246 6.36 3.27 11.44
C GLY A 246 5.46 3.02 10.24
N ILE A 247 4.16 3.23 10.40
CA ILE A 247 3.15 2.98 9.35
C ILE A 247 3.44 3.86 8.11
N VAL A 248 3.56 3.23 6.95
CA VAL A 248 3.73 3.91 5.65
C VAL A 248 2.39 3.94 4.91
N PRO A 249 1.80 5.12 4.67
CA PRO A 249 0.55 5.24 3.94
C PRO A 249 0.70 4.91 2.45
N VAL A 250 -0.27 4.16 1.90
CA VAL A 250 -0.43 3.90 0.47
C VAL A 250 -1.63 4.71 -0.02
N ILE A 251 -1.39 5.80 -0.73
CA ILE A 251 -2.42 6.75 -1.13
C ILE A 251 -2.92 6.50 -2.56
N GLY A 252 -4.22 6.61 -2.78
CA GLY A 252 -4.85 6.38 -4.09
C GLY A 252 -5.18 7.66 -4.87
N THR A 253 -4.78 8.85 -4.37
CA THR A 253 -5.04 10.10 -5.11
C THR A 253 -4.15 10.21 -6.33
N THR A 254 -4.71 10.78 -7.40
CA THR A 254 -4.00 11.10 -8.65
C THR A 254 -3.92 12.61 -8.90
N GLN A 255 -4.39 13.41 -7.96
CA GLN A 255 -4.32 14.87 -8.03
C GLN A 255 -2.93 15.34 -7.60
N LYS A 256 -2.23 16.05 -8.51
CA LYS A 256 -0.84 16.49 -8.31
C LYS A 256 -0.69 17.32 -7.03
N GLU A 257 -1.61 18.23 -6.75
CA GLU A 257 -1.60 19.07 -5.56
C GLU A 257 -1.70 18.23 -4.26
N ARG A 258 -2.57 17.21 -4.26
CA ARG A 258 -2.72 16.33 -3.10
C ARG A 258 -1.53 15.40 -2.92
N LEU A 259 -0.91 14.95 -4.01
CA LEU A 259 0.33 14.17 -3.97
C LEU A 259 1.47 15.00 -3.36
N ALA A 260 1.67 16.23 -3.83
CA ALA A 260 2.69 17.15 -3.30
C ALA A 260 2.48 17.48 -1.81
N LEU A 261 1.22 17.62 -1.36
CA LEU A 261 0.89 17.82 0.06
C LEU A 261 1.15 16.55 0.87
N ALA A 262 0.76 15.38 0.36
CA ALA A 262 0.97 14.09 1.03
C ALA A 262 2.48 13.80 1.26
N ALA A 263 3.33 14.12 0.29
CA ALA A 263 4.78 13.97 0.42
C ALA A 263 5.35 14.72 1.64
N LYS A 264 4.73 15.84 2.01
CA LYS A 264 5.14 16.67 3.16
C LYS A 264 4.53 16.21 4.50
N ALA A 265 3.59 15.27 4.50
CA ALA A 265 2.91 14.85 5.75
C ALA A 265 3.88 14.29 6.79
N SER A 266 4.97 13.63 6.38
CA SER A 266 6.00 13.07 7.27
C SER A 266 6.79 14.12 8.07
N THR A 267 6.76 15.37 7.65
CA THR A 267 7.42 16.47 8.37
C THR A 267 6.58 16.99 9.56
N ILE A 268 5.29 16.67 9.60
CA ILE A 268 4.38 17.12 10.65
C ILE A 268 4.57 16.22 11.87
N LYS A 269 4.94 16.81 12.99
CA LYS A 269 5.13 16.11 14.27
C LYS A 269 3.97 16.42 15.19
N LEU A 270 2.95 15.56 15.18
CA LEU A 270 1.81 15.69 16.10
C LEU A 270 2.28 15.49 17.54
N SER A 271 1.79 16.33 18.46
CA SER A 271 1.94 16.05 19.89
C SER A 271 1.11 14.81 20.27
N GLU A 272 1.53 14.14 21.35
CA GLU A 272 0.82 12.97 21.88
C GLU A 272 -0.65 13.30 22.22
N VAL A 273 -0.87 14.47 22.82
CA VAL A 273 -2.22 14.95 23.16
C VAL A 273 -3.09 15.09 21.91
N HIS A 274 -2.62 15.74 20.86
CA HIS A 274 -3.37 15.92 19.62
C HIS A 274 -3.59 14.59 18.88
N TRP A 275 -2.63 13.65 18.99
CA TRP A 275 -2.80 12.30 18.46
C TRP A 275 -3.98 11.59 19.13
N PHE A 276 -4.07 11.66 20.48
CA PHE A 276 -5.17 11.08 21.26
C PHE A 276 -6.50 11.83 21.06
N GLU A 277 -6.50 13.15 20.86
CA GLU A 277 -7.71 13.90 20.50
C GLU A 277 -8.34 13.36 19.20
N LEU A 278 -7.52 13.08 18.18
CA LEU A 278 -7.96 12.48 16.94
C LEU A 278 -8.43 11.03 17.12
N LEU A 279 -7.77 10.24 17.96
CA LEU A 279 -8.21 8.89 18.29
C LEU A 279 -9.58 8.90 18.99
N VAL A 280 -9.77 9.75 20.00
CA VAL A 280 -11.05 9.89 20.72
C VAL A 280 -12.15 10.37 19.78
N ALA A 281 -11.87 11.32 18.89
CA ALA A 281 -12.83 11.77 17.89
C ALA A 281 -13.24 10.64 16.93
N SER A 282 -12.29 9.80 16.56
CA SER A 282 -12.52 8.62 15.71
C SER A 282 -13.38 7.57 16.42
N GLN A 283 -13.03 7.18 17.63
CA GLN A 283 -13.74 6.17 18.42
C GLN A 283 -15.12 6.64 18.90
N GLY A 284 -15.26 7.93 19.20
CA GLY A 284 -16.48 8.51 19.78
C GLY A 284 -16.60 8.34 21.31
N HIS A 285 -15.57 7.84 21.96
CA HIS A 285 -15.52 7.69 23.41
C HIS A 285 -14.09 7.90 23.94
N LYS A 286 -13.96 8.17 25.22
CA LYS A 286 -12.66 8.32 25.88
C LYS A 286 -11.86 7.02 25.82
N VAL A 287 -10.54 7.13 25.82
CA VAL A 287 -9.67 5.98 26.14
C VAL A 287 -9.92 5.54 27.58
N PRO A 288 -9.85 4.23 27.88
CA PRO A 288 -10.11 3.72 29.23
C PRO A 288 -9.09 4.21 30.25
#